data_c19810482513251d83e4a4dcdf6aa041
#
_entry.id   c19810482513251d83e4a4dcdf6aa041
#
_cell.length_a   1.000
_cell.length_b   1.000
_cell.length_c   1.000
_cell.angle_alpha   90.00
_cell.angle_beta   90.00
_cell.angle_gamma   90.00
#
_symmetry.space_group_name_H-M   'P 1'
#
loop_
_entity.id
_entity.type
_entity.pdbx_description
1 polymer ?
#
loop_
_entity_poly.entity_id
_entity_poly.type
_entity_poly.pdbx_seq_one_letter_code
_entity_poly.pdbx_strand_id
1 'polypeptide(L)'
;MKIEFGCGETPTYPDYKTCDIRKLSGIDYVCPAYEIDLLIPFNTVTHIFSRHFIEHLTFEQGERWLKACFNILQSGGEIDIRCPNMDFHVHQWQVGKNIAHARAGFWGWQREAEKGETWDLHKSGYNYPQMKALLEQCGYTNIRSLHKPTIKHLGVAAYKP
;
A
#
# COMPACT_ATOMS: atom_id res chain seq x y z
N MET A 1 11.43 -15.31 2.37
CA MET A 1 11.02 -14.71 1.08
C MET A 1 10.62 -13.27 1.32
N LYS A 2 10.85 -12.37 0.34
CA LYS A 2 10.40 -10.96 0.38
C LYS A 2 9.40 -10.75 -0.77
N ILE A 3 8.42 -9.85 -0.61
CA ILE A 3 7.39 -9.60 -1.62
C ILE A 3 7.07 -8.11 -1.75
N GLU A 4 6.88 -7.64 -3.00
CA GLU A 4 6.42 -6.29 -3.34
C GLU A 4 5.03 -6.35 -3.96
N PHE A 5 4.10 -5.52 -3.43
CA PHE A 5 2.72 -5.41 -3.91
C PHE A 5 2.51 -4.17 -4.76
N GLY A 6 1.72 -4.31 -5.84
CA GLY A 6 1.39 -3.22 -6.73
C GLY A 6 2.61 -2.66 -7.47
N CYS A 7 3.57 -3.52 -7.79
CA CYS A 7 4.84 -3.13 -8.37
C CYS A 7 4.73 -2.59 -9.81
N GLY A 8 3.62 -2.85 -10.51
CA GLY A 8 3.47 -2.46 -11.90
C GLY A 8 4.52 -3.12 -12.80
N GLU A 9 4.95 -2.39 -13.83
CA GLU A 9 5.96 -2.87 -14.80
C GLU A 9 7.40 -2.72 -14.28
N THR A 10 7.60 -1.96 -13.20
CA THR A 10 8.94 -1.63 -12.68
C THR A 10 9.00 -1.85 -11.18
N PRO A 11 9.28 -3.08 -10.73
CA PRO A 11 9.51 -3.38 -9.32
C PRO A 11 10.60 -2.50 -8.71
N THR A 12 10.42 -2.10 -7.45
CA THR A 12 11.39 -1.29 -6.73
C THR A 12 12.62 -2.13 -6.34
N TYR A 13 12.38 -3.40 -6.01
CA TYR A 13 13.41 -4.33 -5.55
C TYR A 13 13.48 -5.56 -6.45
N PRO A 14 14.58 -5.75 -7.22
CA PRO A 14 14.70 -6.83 -8.19
C PRO A 14 14.77 -8.23 -7.55
N ASP A 15 15.11 -8.32 -6.26
CA ASP A 15 15.19 -9.56 -5.49
C ASP A 15 13.90 -9.93 -4.75
N TYR A 16 12.84 -9.11 -4.89
CA TYR A 16 11.54 -9.42 -4.29
C TYR A 16 10.66 -10.20 -5.26
N LYS A 17 9.85 -11.10 -4.72
CA LYS A 17 8.70 -11.61 -5.44
C LYS A 17 7.67 -10.50 -5.64
N THR A 18 6.94 -10.55 -6.73
CA THR A 18 6.03 -9.49 -7.15
C THR A 18 4.58 -9.95 -7.15
N CYS A 19 3.67 -9.07 -6.71
CA CYS A 19 2.23 -9.29 -6.79
C CYS A 19 1.55 -8.07 -7.42
N ASP A 20 0.78 -8.31 -8.46
CA ASP A 20 -0.08 -7.29 -9.11
C ASP A 20 -1.37 -7.96 -9.58
N ILE A 21 -2.47 -7.20 -9.62
CA ILE A 21 -3.75 -7.71 -10.15
C ILE A 21 -3.72 -7.85 -11.67
N ARG A 22 -2.86 -7.09 -12.34
CA ARG A 22 -2.68 -7.10 -13.78
C ARG A 22 -1.71 -8.20 -14.20
N LYS A 23 -2.01 -8.89 -15.30
CA LYS A 23 -1.13 -9.88 -15.89
C LYS A 23 -0.02 -9.19 -16.70
N LEU A 24 1.01 -8.70 -16.00
CA LEU A 24 2.19 -8.08 -16.60
C LEU A 24 3.34 -9.09 -16.68
N SER A 25 4.30 -8.83 -17.58
CA SER A 25 5.51 -9.66 -17.70
C SER A 25 6.34 -9.60 -16.41
N GLY A 26 6.79 -10.73 -15.91
CA GLY A 26 7.67 -10.80 -14.73
C GLY A 26 6.93 -10.74 -13.38
N ILE A 27 5.59 -10.74 -13.36
CA ILE A 27 4.82 -10.85 -12.11
C ILE A 27 4.77 -12.30 -11.64
N ASP A 28 5.19 -12.54 -10.39
CA ASP A 28 5.19 -13.88 -9.79
C ASP A 28 3.76 -14.30 -9.35
N TYR A 29 2.97 -13.37 -8.79
CA TYR A 29 1.62 -13.63 -8.31
C TYR A 29 0.62 -12.67 -8.95
N VAL A 30 -0.22 -13.16 -9.86
CA VAL A 30 -1.30 -12.39 -10.50
C VAL A 30 -2.60 -12.71 -9.77
N CYS A 31 -2.94 -11.90 -8.77
CA CYS A 31 -4.14 -12.10 -7.94
C CYS A 31 -4.55 -10.80 -7.24
N PRO A 32 -5.79 -10.72 -6.71
CA PRO A 32 -6.13 -9.69 -5.74
C PRO A 32 -5.21 -9.80 -4.53
N ALA A 33 -4.53 -8.70 -4.16
CA ALA A 33 -3.51 -8.72 -3.11
C ALA A 33 -4.04 -9.20 -1.75
N TYR A 34 -5.33 -8.95 -1.47
CA TYR A 34 -6.00 -9.38 -0.24
C TYR A 34 -6.35 -10.89 -0.21
N GLU A 35 -5.94 -11.65 -1.24
CA GLU A 35 -6.06 -13.10 -1.34
C GLU A 35 -4.69 -13.79 -1.40
N ILE A 36 -3.60 -13.05 -1.17
CA ILE A 36 -2.23 -13.55 -1.28
C ILE A 36 -1.93 -14.71 -0.30
N ASP A 37 -2.58 -14.74 0.85
CA ASP A 37 -2.46 -15.79 1.85
C ASP A 37 -3.11 -17.14 1.44
N LEU A 38 -3.83 -17.16 0.33
CA LEU A 38 -4.27 -18.41 -0.32
C LEU A 38 -3.15 -19.03 -1.20
N LEU A 39 -2.15 -18.24 -1.59
CA LEU A 39 -1.08 -18.64 -2.50
C LEU A 39 0.26 -18.82 -1.82
N ILE A 40 0.51 -18.10 -0.73
CA ILE A 40 1.78 -18.10 0.01
C ILE A 40 1.55 -18.75 1.38
N PRO A 41 2.37 -19.74 1.77
CA PRO A 41 2.27 -20.36 3.08
C PRO A 41 2.47 -19.34 4.22
N PHE A 42 1.74 -19.55 5.31
CA PHE A 42 1.83 -18.70 6.51
C PHE A 42 3.24 -18.73 7.09
N ASN A 43 3.67 -17.60 7.65
CA ASN A 43 4.95 -17.42 8.34
C ASN A 43 6.21 -17.70 7.48
N THR A 44 6.16 -17.43 6.17
CA THR A 44 7.28 -17.67 5.25
C THR A 44 7.91 -16.39 4.69
N VAL A 45 7.23 -15.25 4.83
CA VAL A 45 7.70 -13.96 4.30
C VAL A 45 8.43 -13.19 5.40
N THR A 46 9.64 -12.68 5.07
CA THR A 46 10.45 -11.90 6.01
C THR A 46 10.21 -10.40 5.88
N HIS A 47 9.85 -9.93 4.67
CA HIS A 47 9.64 -8.52 4.41
C HIS A 47 8.58 -8.32 3.31
N ILE A 48 7.67 -7.37 3.56
CA ILE A 48 6.65 -6.93 2.61
C ILE A 48 6.87 -5.45 2.33
N PHE A 49 6.83 -5.09 1.04
CA PHE A 49 6.92 -3.71 0.58
C PHE A 49 5.75 -3.36 -0.31
N SER A 50 5.24 -2.14 -0.18
CA SER A 50 4.28 -1.57 -1.12
C SER A 50 4.49 -0.06 -1.28
N ARG A 51 4.36 0.43 -2.51
CA ARG A 51 4.44 1.86 -2.79
C ARG A 51 3.37 2.27 -3.80
N HIS A 52 2.57 3.27 -3.43
CA HIS A 52 1.44 3.73 -4.24
C HIS A 52 0.52 2.56 -4.63
N PHE A 53 0.08 1.83 -3.62
CA PHE A 53 -0.72 0.61 -3.81
C PHE A 53 -1.97 0.57 -2.93
N ILE A 54 -1.84 0.74 -1.60
CA ILE A 54 -2.97 0.56 -0.67
C ILE A 54 -4.12 1.54 -0.95
N GLU A 55 -3.82 2.73 -1.46
CA GLU A 55 -4.81 3.74 -1.87
C GLU A 55 -5.71 3.28 -3.01
N HIS A 56 -5.29 2.29 -3.80
CA HIS A 56 -6.09 1.69 -4.88
C HIS A 56 -7.06 0.60 -4.39
N LEU A 57 -6.96 0.19 -3.15
CA LEU A 57 -7.90 -0.69 -2.46
C LEU A 57 -8.99 0.13 -1.76
N THR A 58 -10.20 -0.41 -1.62
CA THR A 58 -11.17 0.16 -0.68
C THR A 58 -10.67 0.01 0.75
N PHE A 59 -11.24 0.74 1.71
CA PHE A 59 -10.85 0.60 3.12
C PHE A 59 -10.98 -0.84 3.62
N GLU A 60 -12.05 -1.53 3.25
CA GLU A 60 -12.28 -2.93 3.58
C GLU A 60 -11.24 -3.86 2.93
N GLN A 61 -10.95 -3.66 1.64
CA GLN A 61 -9.92 -4.42 0.94
C GLN A 61 -8.53 -4.17 1.51
N GLY A 62 -8.22 -2.93 1.92
CA GLY A 62 -6.97 -2.57 2.58
C GLY A 62 -6.80 -3.30 3.91
N GLU A 63 -7.84 -3.35 4.73
CA GLU A 63 -7.83 -4.12 5.98
C GLU A 63 -7.62 -5.63 5.71
N ARG A 64 -8.35 -6.19 4.74
CA ARG A 64 -8.18 -7.61 4.35
C ARG A 64 -6.76 -7.89 3.85
N TRP A 65 -6.19 -6.99 3.04
CA TRP A 65 -4.82 -7.12 2.58
C TRP A 65 -3.80 -7.11 3.73
N LEU A 66 -3.96 -6.21 4.70
CA LEU A 66 -3.07 -6.18 5.87
C LEU A 66 -3.17 -7.45 6.71
N LYS A 67 -4.37 -8.02 6.86
CA LYS A 67 -4.57 -9.32 7.54
C LYS A 67 -3.93 -10.48 6.74
N ALA A 68 -4.08 -10.50 5.41
CA ALA A 68 -3.43 -11.50 4.57
C ALA A 68 -1.90 -11.38 4.64
N CYS A 69 -1.36 -10.16 4.62
CA CYS A 69 0.06 -9.90 4.83
C CYS A 69 0.54 -10.38 6.21
N PHE A 70 -0.25 -10.14 7.25
CA PHE A 70 0.06 -10.62 8.60
C PHE A 70 0.15 -12.16 8.66
N ASN A 71 -0.76 -12.86 7.97
CA ASN A 71 -0.75 -14.32 7.93
C ASN A 71 0.54 -14.88 7.30
N ILE A 72 0.98 -14.31 6.18
CA ILE A 72 2.17 -14.80 5.46
C ILE A 72 3.50 -14.33 6.07
N LEU A 73 3.53 -13.21 6.80
CA LEU A 73 4.72 -12.74 7.52
C LEU A 73 5.10 -13.73 8.63
N GLN A 74 6.39 -14.00 8.76
CA GLN A 74 6.94 -14.69 9.93
C GLN A 74 6.98 -13.79 11.16
N SER A 75 7.12 -14.35 12.35
CA SER A 75 7.40 -13.58 13.57
C SER A 75 8.68 -12.74 13.38
N GLY A 76 8.64 -11.48 13.75
CA GLY A 76 9.69 -10.49 13.50
C GLY A 76 9.77 -9.97 12.05
N GLY A 77 8.90 -10.45 11.15
CA GLY A 77 8.82 -9.94 9.77
C GLY A 77 8.27 -8.52 9.72
N GLU A 78 8.76 -7.74 8.75
CA GLU A 78 8.44 -6.31 8.57
C GLU A 78 7.51 -6.08 7.37
N ILE A 79 6.59 -5.14 7.51
CA ILE A 79 5.84 -4.53 6.41
C ILE A 79 6.21 -3.04 6.29
N ASP A 80 6.59 -2.59 5.07
CA ASP A 80 6.85 -1.18 4.70
C ASP A 80 5.79 -0.73 3.70
N ILE A 81 4.94 0.21 4.10
CA ILE A 81 3.84 0.76 3.31
C ILE A 81 4.11 2.21 2.99
N ARG A 82 4.04 2.58 1.70
CA ARG A 82 4.20 3.95 1.24
C ARG A 82 3.03 4.34 0.35
N CYS A 83 2.31 5.40 0.74
CA CYS A 83 1.13 5.89 0.03
C CYS A 83 1.06 7.44 0.10
N PRO A 84 0.12 8.10 -0.58
CA PRO A 84 -0.11 9.53 -0.42
C PRO A 84 -0.46 9.88 1.04
N ASN A 85 0.07 10.99 1.54
CA ASN A 85 -0.25 11.50 2.87
C ASN A 85 -1.47 12.41 2.80
N MET A 86 -2.59 11.97 3.34
CA MET A 86 -3.84 12.73 3.28
C MET A 86 -3.77 14.06 4.01
N ASP A 87 -3.03 14.17 5.12
CA ASP A 87 -2.86 15.45 5.81
C ASP A 87 -2.20 16.51 4.92
N PHE A 88 -1.19 16.09 4.11
CA PHE A 88 -0.55 16.97 3.15
C PHE A 88 -1.49 17.40 2.02
N HIS A 89 -2.23 16.48 1.43
CA HIS A 89 -3.14 16.77 0.32
C HIS A 89 -4.35 17.59 0.75
N VAL A 90 -4.90 17.35 1.95
CA VAL A 90 -5.95 18.17 2.56
C VAL A 90 -5.45 19.60 2.77
N HIS A 91 -4.26 19.77 3.34
CA HIS A 91 -3.67 21.09 3.52
C HIS A 91 -3.47 21.82 2.18
N GLN A 92 -2.91 21.16 1.15
CA GLN A 92 -2.78 21.76 -0.18
C GLN A 92 -4.13 22.24 -0.74
N TRP A 93 -5.17 21.42 -0.58
CA TRP A 93 -6.53 21.75 -1.03
C TRP A 93 -7.08 22.99 -0.31
N GLN A 94 -6.94 23.02 1.02
CA GLN A 94 -7.45 24.12 1.85
C GLN A 94 -6.76 25.45 1.55
N VAL A 95 -5.45 25.46 1.33
CA VAL A 95 -4.68 26.67 1.03
C VAL A 95 -4.66 27.06 -0.43
N GLY A 96 -5.29 26.28 -1.30
CA GLY A 96 -5.34 26.55 -2.74
C GLY A 96 -4.01 26.38 -3.49
N LYS A 97 -3.01 25.70 -2.92
CA LYS A 97 -1.70 25.49 -3.55
C LYS A 97 -1.66 24.14 -4.25
N ASN A 98 -1.21 24.16 -5.52
CA ASN A 98 -1.02 22.96 -6.36
C ASN A 98 -2.26 22.04 -6.33
N ILE A 99 -3.42 22.60 -6.66
CA ILE A 99 -4.72 21.90 -6.61
C ILE A 99 -4.74 20.62 -7.47
N ALA A 100 -4.05 20.62 -8.62
CA ALA A 100 -3.96 19.43 -9.46
C ALA A 100 -3.31 18.25 -8.71
N HIS A 101 -2.25 18.51 -7.94
CA HIS A 101 -1.58 17.50 -7.12
C HIS A 101 -2.44 17.07 -5.92
N ALA A 102 -3.17 18.00 -5.29
CA ALA A 102 -4.11 17.65 -4.23
C ALA A 102 -5.23 16.74 -4.76
N ARG A 103 -5.80 17.05 -5.93
CA ARG A 103 -6.78 16.18 -6.61
C ARG A 103 -6.23 14.80 -6.90
N ALA A 104 -5.01 14.72 -7.41
CA ALA A 104 -4.36 13.43 -7.65
C ALA A 104 -4.14 12.63 -6.35
N GLY A 105 -3.86 13.30 -5.23
CA GLY A 105 -3.78 12.66 -3.92
C GLY A 105 -5.10 12.04 -3.47
N PHE A 106 -6.24 12.71 -3.73
CA PHE A 106 -7.56 12.21 -3.35
C PHE A 106 -8.09 11.12 -4.28
N TRP A 107 -7.97 11.31 -5.60
CA TRP A 107 -8.71 10.50 -6.59
C TRP A 107 -7.81 9.75 -7.57
N GLY A 108 -6.49 9.83 -7.43
CA GLY A 108 -5.54 9.32 -8.41
C GLY A 108 -5.42 10.26 -9.62
N TRP A 109 -4.49 9.94 -10.51
CA TRP A 109 -4.32 10.69 -11.76
C TRP A 109 -5.39 10.40 -12.79
N GLN A 110 -6.13 9.30 -12.65
CA GLN A 110 -7.24 8.88 -13.52
C GLN A 110 -6.86 8.78 -15.01
N ARG A 111 -5.62 8.45 -15.30
CA ARG A 111 -5.09 8.40 -16.68
C ARG A 111 -5.71 7.29 -17.52
N GLU A 112 -6.15 6.23 -16.86
CA GLU A 112 -6.72 5.04 -17.48
C GLU A 112 -8.26 5.02 -17.44
N ALA A 113 -8.88 6.01 -16.78
CA ALA A 113 -10.34 6.07 -16.63
C ALA A 113 -11.07 6.19 -17.97
N GLU A 114 -10.51 6.90 -18.95
CA GLU A 114 -11.08 7.02 -20.30
C GLU A 114 -11.10 5.68 -21.06
N LYS A 115 -10.24 4.71 -20.66
CA LYS A 115 -10.20 3.36 -21.19
C LYS A 115 -11.13 2.40 -20.45
N GLY A 116 -11.89 2.91 -19.47
CA GLY A 116 -12.77 2.10 -18.60
C GLY A 116 -12.03 1.35 -17.49
N GLU A 117 -10.74 1.60 -17.31
CA GLU A 117 -9.94 0.98 -16.26
C GLU A 117 -10.06 1.75 -14.94
N THR A 118 -10.08 1.02 -13.83
CA THR A 118 -10.27 1.61 -12.49
C THR A 118 -9.13 1.29 -11.51
N TRP A 119 -8.10 0.60 -11.97
CA TRP A 119 -6.99 0.14 -11.13
C TRP A 119 -6.11 1.30 -10.63
N ASP A 120 -6.07 2.45 -11.33
CA ASP A 120 -5.30 3.64 -10.95
C ASP A 120 -6.13 4.68 -10.15
N LEU A 121 -7.41 4.40 -9.89
CA LEU A 121 -8.24 5.26 -9.05
C LEU A 121 -7.89 5.07 -7.57
N HIS A 122 -7.80 6.17 -6.83
CA HIS A 122 -7.71 6.10 -5.38
C HIS A 122 -9.11 5.86 -4.79
N LYS A 123 -9.25 4.77 -4.04
CA LYS A 123 -10.48 4.32 -3.40
C LYS A 123 -10.44 4.50 -1.88
N SER A 124 -9.24 4.75 -1.34
CA SER A 124 -9.00 5.05 0.06
C SER A 124 -7.87 6.07 0.21
N GLY A 125 -7.64 6.53 1.41
CA GLY A 125 -6.54 7.42 1.74
C GLY A 125 -6.29 7.43 3.24
N TYR A 126 -5.05 7.64 3.64
CA TYR A 126 -4.61 7.50 5.02
C TYR A 126 -3.70 8.65 5.44
N ASN A 127 -3.78 9.01 6.71
CA ASN A 127 -2.73 9.72 7.42
C ASN A 127 -2.06 8.77 8.44
N TYR A 128 -1.01 9.23 9.12
CA TYR A 128 -0.26 8.36 10.02
C TYR A 128 -1.10 7.81 11.19
N PRO A 129 -1.92 8.61 11.93
CA PRO A 129 -2.77 8.07 12.98
C PRO A 129 -3.74 6.99 12.52
N GLN A 130 -4.35 7.16 11.35
CA GLN A 130 -5.30 6.19 10.77
C GLN A 130 -4.59 4.90 10.35
N MET A 131 -3.45 5.01 9.65
CA MET A 131 -2.66 3.84 9.25
C MET A 131 -2.13 3.08 10.48
N LYS A 132 -1.67 3.81 11.50
CA LYS A 132 -1.22 3.20 12.74
C LYS A 132 -2.35 2.41 13.42
N ALA A 133 -3.52 3.02 13.60
CA ALA A 133 -4.67 2.36 14.23
C ALA A 133 -5.10 1.10 13.45
N LEU A 134 -5.12 1.16 12.12
CA LEU A 134 -5.45 0.03 11.26
C LEU A 134 -4.43 -1.11 11.39
N LEU A 135 -3.14 -0.80 11.44
CA LEU A 135 -2.09 -1.79 11.65
C LEU A 135 -2.19 -2.44 13.03
N GLU A 136 -2.43 -1.64 14.10
CA GLU A 136 -2.66 -2.16 15.45
C GLU A 136 -3.87 -3.11 15.50
N GLN A 137 -4.97 -2.74 14.84
CA GLN A 137 -6.17 -3.59 14.71
C GLN A 137 -5.86 -4.92 14.00
N CYS A 138 -4.95 -4.92 13.03
CA CYS A 138 -4.51 -6.12 12.31
C CYS A 138 -3.45 -6.94 13.08
N GLY A 139 -3.03 -6.52 14.28
CA GLY A 139 -2.11 -7.26 15.15
C GLY A 139 -0.63 -6.86 15.02
N TYR A 140 -0.30 -5.87 14.20
CA TYR A 140 1.07 -5.39 14.05
C TYR A 140 1.54 -4.59 15.27
N THR A 141 2.85 -4.63 15.52
CA THR A 141 3.52 -3.94 16.62
C THR A 141 4.70 -3.10 16.11
N ASN A 142 5.34 -2.34 17.00
CA ASN A 142 6.52 -1.51 16.68
C ASN A 142 6.29 -0.60 15.45
N ILE A 143 5.09 -0.02 15.35
CA ILE A 143 4.66 0.80 14.23
C ILE A 143 5.38 2.15 14.29
N ARG A 144 6.07 2.50 13.20
CA ARG A 144 6.85 3.74 13.13
C ARG A 144 6.63 4.47 11.81
N SER A 145 6.61 5.78 11.86
CA SER A 145 6.63 6.61 10.66
C SER A 145 8.04 6.63 10.07
N LEU A 146 8.14 6.46 8.76
CA LEU A 146 9.38 6.54 7.99
C LEU A 146 9.68 7.95 7.50
N HIS A 147 8.70 8.85 7.55
CA HIS A 147 8.77 10.22 7.03
C HIS A 147 8.22 11.23 8.02
N LYS A 148 8.62 12.50 7.83
CA LYS A 148 8.01 13.62 8.57
C LYS A 148 6.53 13.79 8.17
N PRO A 149 5.62 14.14 9.09
CA PRO A 149 4.19 14.29 8.81
C PRO A 149 3.84 15.32 7.73
N THR A 150 4.75 16.25 7.47
CA THR A 150 4.53 17.41 6.59
C THR A 150 4.84 17.13 5.10
N ILE A 151 5.29 15.93 4.75
CA ILE A 151 5.62 15.61 3.35
C ILE A 151 4.47 14.89 2.64
N LYS A 152 4.52 14.93 1.31
CA LYS A 152 3.48 14.38 0.42
C LYS A 152 3.29 12.87 0.50
N HIS A 153 4.28 12.15 1.00
CA HIS A 153 4.24 10.69 1.14
C HIS A 153 4.11 10.30 2.62
N LEU A 154 3.20 9.42 2.90
CA LEU A 154 3.13 8.65 4.13
C LEU A 154 3.97 7.39 3.95
N GLY A 155 4.92 7.16 4.84
CA GLY A 155 5.67 5.90 4.93
C GLY A 155 5.54 5.34 6.34
N VAL A 156 5.14 4.08 6.46
CA VAL A 156 4.95 3.41 7.75
C VAL A 156 5.57 2.03 7.69
N ALA A 157 6.39 1.71 8.69
CA ALA A 157 6.88 0.36 8.92
C ALA A 157 6.24 -0.22 10.18
N ALA A 158 5.96 -1.53 10.16
CA ALA A 158 5.38 -2.26 11.27
C ALA A 158 5.86 -3.72 11.25
N TYR A 159 5.75 -4.41 12.39
CA TYR A 159 6.27 -5.77 12.56
C TYR A 159 5.18 -6.72 13.04
N LYS A 160 5.24 -7.96 12.57
CA LYS A 160 4.53 -9.07 13.19
C LYS A 160 5.28 -9.48 14.47
N PRO A 161 4.63 -9.53 15.64
CA PRO A 161 5.26 -9.98 16.89
C PRO A 161 5.75 -11.41 16.85
#